data_bfbfdcbaba817282db46731c5826c194
#
_entry.id   bfbfdcbaba817282db46731c5826c194
#
_cell.length_a   1.000
_cell.length_b   1.000
_cell.length_c   1.000
_cell.angle_alpha   90.00
_cell.angle_beta   90.00
_cell.angle_gamma   90.00
#
_symmetry.space_group_name_H-M   'P 1'
#
loop_
_entity.id
_entity.type
_entity.pdbx_description
1 polymer ?
#
loop_
_entity_poly.entity_id
_entity_poly.type
_entity_poly.pdbx_seq_one_letter_code
_entity_poly.pdbx_strand_id
1 'polypeptide(L)'
;MKKALALTVVVFALTIGTAQAQQCLHGANETPEQAGRRTDALNAARTINNIQANQKTGSYFRHEDLVTAPWAVQMRQSASGLAKRISLLPGTDILPGWTLMLDVGFSSYWFMIKDKTDPCGFAYISNQTGIIFHAEPFR
;
A
#
# COMPACT_ATOMS: atom_id res chain seq x y z
N MET A 1 -56.67 -2.51 53.61
CA MET A 1 -55.86 -1.70 52.66
C MET A 1 -54.61 -2.48 52.35
N LYS A 2 -54.57 -3.18 51.14
CA LYS A 2 -53.41 -3.97 50.69
C LYS A 2 -52.67 -3.13 49.68
N LYS A 3 -51.41 -2.74 49.96
CA LYS A 3 -50.52 -2.05 49.03
C LYS A 3 -49.82 -3.11 48.19
N ALA A 4 -50.10 -3.12 46.90
CA ALA A 4 -49.36 -3.94 45.92
C ALA A 4 -48.07 -3.21 45.54
N LEU A 5 -46.93 -3.86 45.75
CA LEU A 5 -45.62 -3.39 45.38
C LEU A 5 -45.34 -3.90 43.93
N ALA A 6 -45.32 -2.98 42.99
CA ALA A 6 -44.96 -3.32 41.59
C ALA A 6 -43.43 -3.38 41.47
N LEU A 7 -42.92 -4.56 41.21
CA LEU A 7 -41.46 -4.80 40.94
C LEU A 7 -41.20 -4.56 39.47
N THR A 8 -40.58 -3.44 39.12
CA THR A 8 -40.16 -3.12 37.75
C THR A 8 -38.82 -3.78 37.50
N VAL A 9 -38.81 -4.87 36.70
CA VAL A 9 -37.59 -5.51 36.23
C VAL A 9 -37.07 -4.76 35.01
N VAL A 10 -35.98 -4.01 35.18
CA VAL A 10 -35.27 -3.39 34.07
C VAL A 10 -34.35 -4.42 33.45
N VAL A 11 -34.73 -4.94 32.27
CA VAL A 11 -33.87 -5.83 31.46
C VAL A 11 -32.84 -4.97 30.71
N PHE A 12 -31.62 -4.92 31.22
CA PHE A 12 -30.48 -4.38 30.45
C PHE A 12 -30.13 -5.36 29.32
N ALA A 13 -30.59 -5.05 28.13
CA ALA A 13 -30.09 -5.74 26.91
C ALA A 13 -28.63 -5.33 26.67
N LEU A 14 -27.70 -6.16 27.12
CA LEU A 14 -26.28 -6.09 26.72
C LEU A 14 -26.20 -6.39 25.23
N THR A 15 -26.19 -5.36 24.38
CA THR A 15 -25.77 -5.48 22.99
C THR A 15 -24.27 -5.79 23.00
N ILE A 16 -23.93 -7.07 22.96
CA ILE A 16 -22.58 -7.53 22.67
C ILE A 16 -22.36 -7.16 21.20
N GLY A 17 -21.77 -5.98 20.98
CA GLY A 17 -21.26 -5.60 19.67
C GLY A 17 -20.20 -6.63 19.27
N THR A 18 -20.54 -7.52 18.35
CA THR A 18 -19.54 -8.37 17.70
C THR A 18 -18.58 -7.43 16.99
N ALA A 19 -17.40 -7.23 17.56
CA ALA A 19 -16.30 -6.61 16.83
C ALA A 19 -16.03 -7.51 15.62
N GLN A 20 -16.57 -7.12 14.47
CA GLN A 20 -16.20 -7.78 13.22
C GLN A 20 -14.73 -7.51 13.02
N ALA A 21 -13.90 -8.55 13.15
CA ALA A 21 -12.49 -8.46 12.79
C ALA A 21 -12.42 -7.95 11.35
N GLN A 22 -11.80 -6.80 11.16
CA GLN A 22 -11.63 -6.21 9.83
C GLN A 22 -10.94 -7.25 8.93
N GLN A 23 -11.62 -7.65 7.85
CA GLN A 23 -11.07 -8.63 6.92
C GLN A 23 -9.99 -7.95 6.09
N CYS A 24 -8.78 -8.52 6.09
CA CYS A 24 -7.69 -8.07 5.23
C CYS A 24 -8.07 -8.23 3.76
N LEU A 25 -7.62 -7.30 2.92
CA LEU A 25 -7.82 -7.36 1.47
C LEU A 25 -6.75 -8.19 0.75
N HIS A 26 -5.94 -8.93 1.51
CA HIS A 26 -4.90 -9.82 0.99
C HIS A 26 -4.97 -11.19 1.71
N GLY A 27 -4.33 -12.21 1.12
CA GLY A 27 -4.24 -13.56 1.69
C GLY A 27 -5.24 -14.55 1.12
N ALA A 28 -5.59 -15.59 1.89
CA ALA A 28 -6.33 -16.76 1.40
C ALA A 28 -7.74 -16.46 0.86
N ASN A 29 -8.37 -15.39 1.31
CA ASN A 29 -9.72 -14.99 0.90
C ASN A 29 -9.71 -13.80 -0.08
N GLU A 30 -8.58 -13.54 -0.69
CA GLU A 30 -8.40 -12.45 -1.65
C GLU A 30 -9.25 -12.66 -2.90
N THR A 31 -9.96 -11.60 -3.33
CA THR A 31 -10.70 -11.65 -4.59
C THR A 31 -9.73 -11.50 -5.79
N PRO A 32 -10.11 -11.94 -7.00
CA PRO A 32 -9.32 -11.73 -8.20
C PRO A 32 -8.96 -10.26 -8.45
N GLU A 33 -9.87 -9.34 -8.11
CA GLU A 33 -9.63 -7.90 -8.23
C GLU A 33 -8.56 -7.42 -7.24
N GLN A 34 -8.63 -7.85 -5.99
CA GLN A 34 -7.63 -7.55 -4.96
C GLN A 34 -6.26 -8.11 -5.34
N ALA A 35 -6.19 -9.35 -5.84
CA ALA A 35 -4.97 -9.97 -6.35
C ALA A 35 -4.40 -9.19 -7.55
N GLY A 36 -5.26 -8.72 -8.45
CA GLY A 36 -4.88 -7.86 -9.57
C GLY A 36 -4.26 -6.53 -9.11
N ARG A 37 -4.89 -5.83 -8.17
CA ARG A 37 -4.37 -4.60 -7.57
C ARG A 37 -3.00 -4.82 -6.91
N ARG A 38 -2.84 -5.91 -6.17
CA ARG A 38 -1.58 -6.27 -5.53
C ARG A 38 -0.48 -6.59 -6.55
N THR A 39 -0.82 -7.28 -7.65
CA THR A 39 0.09 -7.53 -8.76
C THR A 39 0.55 -6.23 -9.42
N ASP A 40 -0.36 -5.27 -9.62
CA ASP A 40 -0.03 -3.95 -10.15
C ASP A 40 0.94 -3.20 -9.22
N ALA A 41 0.71 -3.24 -7.91
CA ALA A 41 1.60 -2.62 -6.92
C ALA A 41 3.00 -3.28 -6.88
N LEU A 42 3.07 -4.62 -7.00
CA LEU A 42 4.34 -5.32 -7.14
C LEU A 42 5.11 -4.89 -8.40
N ASN A 43 4.40 -4.72 -9.51
CA ASN A 43 5.01 -4.24 -10.75
C ASN A 43 5.45 -2.77 -10.65
N ALA A 44 4.72 -1.95 -9.91
CA ALA A 44 5.16 -0.58 -9.58
C ALA A 44 6.46 -0.61 -8.75
N ALA A 45 6.57 -1.50 -7.76
CA ALA A 45 7.80 -1.68 -6.98
C ALA A 45 8.98 -2.10 -7.87
N ARG A 46 8.78 -3.05 -8.79
CA ARG A 46 9.81 -3.43 -9.79
C ARG A 46 10.22 -2.26 -10.67
N THR A 47 9.24 -1.43 -11.04
CA THR A 47 9.49 -0.22 -11.85
C THR A 47 10.40 0.76 -11.11
N ILE A 48 10.16 1.03 -9.83
CA ILE A 48 11.02 1.92 -9.03
C ILE A 48 12.43 1.33 -8.92
N ASN A 49 12.58 0.03 -8.62
CA ASN A 49 13.88 -0.62 -8.58
C ASN A 49 14.63 -0.48 -9.92
N ASN A 50 13.94 -0.65 -11.05
CA ASN A 50 14.53 -0.48 -12.37
C ASN A 50 14.97 0.96 -12.64
N ILE A 51 14.18 1.96 -12.24
CA ILE A 51 14.56 3.37 -12.35
C ILE A 51 15.82 3.64 -11.53
N GLN A 52 15.86 3.18 -10.29
CA GLN A 52 17.00 3.36 -9.38
C GLN A 52 18.26 2.63 -9.87
N ALA A 53 18.13 1.40 -10.40
CA ALA A 53 19.26 0.61 -10.91
C ALA A 53 19.86 1.19 -12.19
N ASN A 54 19.07 1.92 -13.00
CA ASN A 54 19.52 2.50 -14.26
C ASN A 54 20.06 3.94 -14.13
N GLN A 55 20.22 4.45 -12.91
CA GLN A 55 20.84 5.75 -12.69
C GLN A 55 22.33 5.69 -13.11
N LYS A 56 22.79 6.76 -13.79
CA LYS A 56 24.16 6.85 -14.31
C LYS A 56 25.06 7.78 -13.51
N THR A 57 24.49 8.50 -12.54
CA THR A 57 25.18 9.62 -11.86
C THR A 57 25.81 9.25 -10.51
N GLY A 58 25.71 7.97 -10.10
CA GLY A 58 26.28 7.50 -8.82
C GLY A 58 25.43 7.81 -7.59
N SER A 59 24.31 8.54 -7.75
CA SER A 59 23.35 8.80 -6.68
C SER A 59 21.95 8.39 -7.09
N TYR A 60 21.20 7.83 -6.17
CA TYR A 60 19.81 7.41 -6.41
C TYR A 60 18.88 8.61 -6.59
N PHE A 61 17.82 8.41 -7.40
CA PHE A 61 16.80 9.43 -7.62
C PHE A 61 15.93 9.61 -6.38
N ARG A 62 15.80 10.86 -5.94
CA ARG A 62 14.79 11.24 -4.94
C ARG A 62 13.39 11.16 -5.55
N HIS A 63 12.36 11.20 -4.71
CA HIS A 63 10.98 11.08 -5.19
C HIS A 63 10.63 12.16 -6.23
N GLU A 64 11.05 13.40 -6.00
CA GLU A 64 10.87 14.52 -6.91
C GLU A 64 11.57 14.33 -8.26
N ASP A 65 12.67 13.58 -8.30
CA ASP A 65 13.47 13.34 -9.49
C ASP A 65 12.99 12.13 -10.30
N LEU A 66 12.19 11.24 -9.71
CA LEU A 66 11.71 10.02 -10.39
C LEU A 66 10.95 10.32 -11.68
N VAL A 67 10.20 11.44 -11.70
CA VAL A 67 9.38 11.83 -12.86
C VAL A 67 10.23 12.16 -14.08
N THR A 68 11.41 12.73 -13.85
CA THR A 68 12.34 13.21 -14.90
C THR A 68 13.43 12.19 -15.21
N ALA A 69 13.54 11.12 -14.43
CA ALA A 69 14.52 10.06 -14.67
C ALA A 69 14.42 9.55 -16.13
N PRO A 70 15.53 9.46 -16.87
CA PRO A 70 15.50 9.11 -18.30
C PRO A 70 14.74 7.81 -18.60
N TRP A 71 14.93 6.81 -17.75
CA TRP A 71 14.22 5.53 -17.89
C TRP A 71 12.71 5.65 -17.61
N ALA A 72 12.32 6.48 -16.63
CA ALA A 72 10.91 6.74 -16.33
C ALA A 72 10.21 7.47 -17.50
N VAL A 73 10.90 8.39 -18.14
CA VAL A 73 10.40 9.08 -19.35
C VAL A 73 10.23 8.08 -20.50
N GLN A 74 11.24 7.26 -20.77
CA GLN A 74 11.19 6.22 -21.80
C GLN A 74 10.07 5.22 -21.53
N MET A 75 9.92 4.75 -20.31
CA MET A 75 8.84 3.85 -19.90
C MET A 75 7.47 4.43 -20.21
N ARG A 76 7.21 5.69 -19.87
CA ARG A 76 5.93 6.35 -20.14
C ARG A 76 5.64 6.52 -21.64
N GLN A 77 6.69 6.70 -22.44
CA GLN A 77 6.55 6.85 -23.90
C GLN A 77 6.30 5.52 -24.59
N SER A 78 6.95 4.45 -24.12
CA SER A 78 6.90 3.13 -24.77
C SER A 78 5.81 2.21 -24.24
N ALA A 79 5.21 2.52 -23.09
CA ALA A 79 4.36 1.58 -22.40
C ALA A 79 2.89 1.66 -22.79
N SER A 80 2.32 0.49 -22.98
CA SER A 80 0.88 0.21 -22.86
C SER A 80 0.58 -0.31 -21.43
N GLY A 81 -0.64 -0.12 -20.94
CA GLY A 81 -1.08 -0.77 -19.70
C GLY A 81 -0.59 -0.13 -18.40
N LEU A 82 0.02 -0.91 -17.51
CA LEU A 82 0.34 -0.51 -16.13
C LEU A 82 1.22 0.74 -16.04
N ALA A 83 2.23 0.86 -16.89
CA ALA A 83 3.18 1.98 -16.83
C ALA A 83 2.50 3.35 -17.07
N LYS A 84 1.38 3.38 -17.79
CA LYS A 84 0.56 4.60 -17.94
C LYS A 84 -0.25 4.92 -16.69
N ARG A 85 -0.50 3.93 -15.84
CA ARG A 85 -1.30 4.09 -14.61
C ARG A 85 -0.46 4.45 -13.39
N ILE A 86 0.87 4.23 -13.46
CA ILE A 86 1.78 4.55 -12.37
C ILE A 86 2.01 6.07 -12.34
N SER A 87 1.69 6.71 -11.22
CA SER A 87 2.08 8.09 -10.93
C SER A 87 3.35 8.12 -10.10
N LEU A 88 4.37 8.79 -10.59
CA LEU A 88 5.61 9.03 -9.85
C LEU A 88 5.67 10.44 -9.26
N LEU A 89 4.56 11.20 -9.32
CA LEU A 89 4.49 12.54 -8.78
C LEU A 89 4.45 12.51 -7.24
N PRO A 90 5.31 13.28 -6.55
CA PRO A 90 5.25 13.41 -5.11
C PRO A 90 3.88 13.86 -4.62
N GLY A 91 3.43 13.30 -3.49
CA GLY A 91 2.14 13.65 -2.89
C GLY A 91 0.92 13.03 -3.55
N THR A 92 1.09 12.25 -4.63
CA THR A 92 -0.01 11.48 -5.25
C THR A 92 0.10 9.99 -4.93
N ASP A 93 -1.00 9.28 -5.10
CA ASP A 93 -0.97 7.82 -5.06
C ASP A 93 -0.18 7.29 -6.26
N ILE A 94 0.74 6.36 -6.02
CA ILE A 94 1.49 5.70 -7.11
C ILE A 94 0.57 4.88 -8.02
N LEU A 95 -0.46 4.31 -7.43
CA LEU A 95 -1.61 3.65 -8.06
C LEU A 95 -2.85 3.97 -7.22
N PRO A 96 -4.06 3.89 -7.76
CA PRO A 96 -5.26 4.15 -6.98
C PRO A 96 -5.30 3.35 -5.66
N GLY A 97 -5.28 4.07 -4.53
CA GLY A 97 -5.27 3.50 -3.19
C GLY A 97 -3.90 3.02 -2.68
N TRP A 98 -2.79 3.25 -3.41
CA TRP A 98 -1.45 2.88 -3.01
C TRP A 98 -0.54 4.10 -2.88
N THR A 99 0.08 4.28 -1.73
CA THR A 99 1.04 5.37 -1.50
C THR A 99 2.47 4.90 -1.66
N LEU A 100 3.34 5.78 -2.17
CA LEU A 100 4.78 5.58 -2.20
C LEU A 100 5.45 6.44 -1.13
N MET A 101 6.26 5.82 -0.29
CA MET A 101 7.28 6.47 0.53
C MET A 101 8.65 6.06 -0.03
N LEU A 102 9.48 7.02 -0.37
CA LEU A 102 10.85 6.80 -0.86
C LEU A 102 11.79 7.69 -0.08
N ASP A 103 12.81 7.08 0.51
CA ASP A 103 13.91 7.76 1.17
C ASP A 103 15.23 7.39 0.51
N VAL A 104 16.09 8.40 0.31
CA VAL A 104 17.35 8.27 -0.43
C VAL A 104 18.48 8.85 0.38
N GLY A 105 19.43 7.98 0.75
CA GLY A 105 20.70 8.33 1.36
C GLY A 105 21.81 8.54 0.33
N PHE A 106 23.06 8.69 0.80
CA PHE A 106 24.21 8.92 -0.05
C PHE A 106 24.51 7.76 -1.01
N SER A 107 24.42 6.50 -0.51
CA SER A 107 24.73 5.29 -1.27
C SER A 107 23.65 4.23 -1.17
N SER A 108 22.47 4.59 -0.70
CA SER A 108 21.38 3.66 -0.47
C SER A 108 20.04 4.35 -0.73
N TYR A 109 19.03 3.55 -1.00
CA TYR A 109 17.63 3.97 -0.94
C TYR A 109 16.81 2.86 -0.30
N TRP A 110 15.64 3.22 0.17
CA TRP A 110 14.57 2.29 0.45
C TRP A 110 13.24 2.92 0.07
N PHE A 111 12.27 2.10 -0.24
CA PHE A 111 10.90 2.57 -0.45
C PHE A 111 9.89 1.58 0.10
N MET A 112 8.69 2.10 0.33
CA MET A 112 7.51 1.33 0.69
C MET A 112 6.33 1.77 -0.18
N ILE A 113 5.65 0.79 -0.80
CA ILE A 113 4.37 0.99 -1.48
C ILE A 113 3.31 0.34 -0.60
N LYS A 114 2.48 1.17 0.05
CA LYS A 114 1.48 0.73 1.04
C LYS A 114 0.07 0.83 0.48
N ASP A 115 -0.74 -0.22 0.67
CA ASP A 115 -2.18 -0.18 0.39
C ASP A 115 -2.90 0.61 1.51
N LYS A 116 -3.46 1.77 1.15
CA LYS A 116 -4.26 2.61 2.06
C LYS A 116 -5.63 2.02 2.35
N THR A 117 -6.11 1.16 1.47
CA THR A 117 -7.46 0.60 1.53
C THR A 117 -7.50 -0.72 2.29
N ASP A 118 -6.35 -1.38 2.44
CA ASP A 118 -6.26 -2.62 3.23
C ASP A 118 -6.21 -2.28 4.73
N PRO A 119 -7.25 -2.65 5.51
CA PRO A 119 -7.28 -2.41 6.95
C PRO A 119 -6.15 -3.13 7.71
N CYS A 120 -5.54 -4.14 7.10
CA CYS A 120 -4.39 -4.85 7.65
C CYS A 120 -3.05 -4.21 7.26
N GLY A 121 -3.06 -3.14 6.46
CA GLY A 121 -1.86 -2.34 6.20
C GLY A 121 -0.81 -3.03 5.34
N PHE A 122 -1.21 -3.86 4.38
CA PHE A 122 -0.29 -4.53 3.45
C PHE A 122 0.62 -3.54 2.71
N ALA A 123 1.90 -3.90 2.56
CA ALA A 123 2.88 -3.09 1.83
C ALA A 123 3.94 -3.94 1.12
N TYR A 124 4.50 -3.39 0.04
CA TYR A 124 5.77 -3.83 -0.55
C TYR A 124 6.89 -2.90 -0.10
N ILE A 125 8.03 -3.49 0.29
CA ILE A 125 9.23 -2.77 0.71
C ILE A 125 10.41 -3.26 -0.12
N SER A 126 11.26 -2.34 -0.56
CA SER A 126 12.52 -2.66 -1.24
C SER A 126 13.60 -1.64 -0.93
N ASN A 127 14.83 -1.96 -1.31
CA ASN A 127 16.00 -1.11 -1.13
C ASN A 127 17.00 -1.31 -2.27
N GLN A 128 18.21 -0.78 -2.13
CA GLN A 128 19.28 -0.84 -3.12
C GLN A 128 19.70 -2.27 -3.55
N THR A 129 19.30 -3.31 -2.82
CA THR A 129 19.53 -4.70 -3.25
C THR A 129 18.57 -5.15 -4.34
N GLY A 130 17.50 -4.40 -4.58
CA GLY A 130 16.46 -4.72 -5.55
C GLY A 130 15.50 -5.85 -5.14
N ILE A 131 15.72 -6.45 -3.96
CA ILE A 131 14.83 -7.48 -3.43
C ILE A 131 13.56 -6.82 -2.91
N ILE A 132 12.40 -7.34 -3.30
CA ILE A 132 11.10 -6.83 -2.86
C ILE A 132 10.55 -7.78 -1.81
N PHE A 133 10.28 -7.24 -0.63
CA PHE A 133 9.60 -7.92 0.46
C PHE A 133 8.16 -7.44 0.53
N HIS A 134 7.26 -8.30 0.97
CA HIS A 134 5.95 -7.86 1.44
C HIS A 134 5.96 -7.74 2.96
N ALA A 135 5.26 -6.74 3.48
CA ALA A 135 5.09 -6.51 4.89
C ALA A 135 3.61 -6.59 5.25
N GLU A 136 3.33 -7.33 6.29
CA GLU A 136 2.02 -7.44 6.92
C GLU A 136 2.19 -7.10 8.40
N PRO A 137 1.23 -6.38 9.02
CA PRO A 137 1.31 -6.12 10.46
C PRO A 137 1.23 -7.43 11.23
N PHE A 138 2.01 -7.53 12.29
CA PHE A 138 1.89 -8.62 13.25
C PHE A 138 0.49 -8.57 13.90
N ARG A 139 -0.17 -9.71 13.96
CA ARG A 139 -1.44 -9.91 14.67
C ARG A 139 -1.18 -10.47 16.06
#